data_2b287fc797c97363c327b00a9d6bcefc
#
_entry.id   2b287fc797c97363c327b00a9d6bcefc
#
_cell.length_a   1.000
_cell.length_b   1.000
_cell.length_c   1.000
_cell.angle_alpha   90.00
_cell.angle_beta   90.00
_cell.angle_gamma   90.00
#
_symmetry.space_group_name_H-M   'P 1'
#
loop_
_entity.id
_entity.type
_entity.pdbx_description
1 polymer ?
#
loop_
_entity_poly.entity_id
_entity_poly.type
_entity_poly.pdbx_seq_one_letter_code
_entity_poly.pdbx_strand_id
1 'polypeptide(L)'
;MAKEKKLVEAITAMDEDFAQWYTDVVKKAELIEYSSVKGCMILRPNGYAIWENIQKVMDAKFKETGVENVAMPMFIPESLLEREKDHVEGFAPEVAWVTHGGNKKLEERLCVRPTSETLFCDFYSNIIQSYRDLPKLYNQWVSVVRWEKSTRPFLRTSEFYWQEGHTAHATADEAEERTVQMLNMYADFCEKYLAIPVVKGQKTEKEKFAGANATYTIEALMHDGKALQSGTSHNFGDGFAKAFDIQYTDKNNKLQYVHQTSWGMSTRIIGAIIMVHGDDSGLVLPPKIAPVQTMIVPIMQKKEGVLEKAEEIRERLSKNYKVKVDDSDKSPGWKFSEQEVQGIPTRIEIGPKDIEKNQAVIVRRDTREKVFVSLDEIETKLSEVLDQMQKDMLERAKKHLEENTHEAGNWNEFTEIIEKQQGFVKAMWCGETECEEAIKDETGATTRCMPFVQEHLGDVCVHCGKPAKKMVLFGKAY
;
A
#
# COMPACT_ATOMS: atom_id res chain seq x y z
N MET A 1 2.23 23.51 37.24
CA MET A 1 1.66 23.84 35.93
C MET A 1 0.52 22.88 35.66
N ALA A 2 -0.72 23.35 35.53
CA ALA A 2 -1.85 22.51 35.20
C ALA A 2 -1.66 21.97 33.76
N LYS A 3 -1.69 20.64 33.60
CA LYS A 3 -1.73 20.03 32.25
C LYS A 3 -2.97 20.55 31.55
N GLU A 4 -2.81 21.28 30.44
CA GLU A 4 -3.92 21.58 29.54
C GLU A 4 -4.66 20.29 29.21
N LYS A 5 -5.94 20.23 29.50
CA LYS A 5 -6.80 19.15 29.09
C LYS A 5 -6.84 19.16 27.57
N LYS A 6 -6.17 18.20 26.91
CA LYS A 6 -6.34 17.99 25.47
C LYS A 6 -7.83 17.78 25.18
N LEU A 7 -8.40 18.58 24.28
CA LEU A 7 -9.82 18.56 23.89
C LEU A 7 -10.22 17.24 23.18
N VAL A 8 -9.27 16.54 22.60
CA VAL A 8 -9.42 15.20 21.99
C VAL A 8 -8.60 14.22 22.80
N GLU A 9 -9.07 12.99 22.95
CA GLU A 9 -8.34 11.92 23.62
C GLU A 9 -6.91 11.81 23.07
N ALA A 10 -5.93 11.79 23.96
CA ALA A 10 -4.52 11.79 23.58
C ALA A 10 -4.17 10.57 22.72
N ILE A 11 -3.54 10.83 21.58
CA ILE A 11 -2.80 9.81 20.82
C ILE A 11 -1.48 9.61 21.56
N THR A 12 -1.07 8.36 21.77
CA THR A 12 0.25 8.02 22.31
C THR A 12 1.33 8.63 21.41
N ALA A 13 2.39 9.22 21.97
CA ALA A 13 3.47 9.77 21.15
C ALA A 13 4.26 8.67 20.43
N MET A 14 4.71 8.94 19.21
CA MET A 14 5.44 7.96 18.39
C MET A 14 6.74 7.47 19.05
N ASP A 15 7.44 8.36 19.73
CA ASP A 15 8.69 8.06 20.43
C ASP A 15 8.50 7.31 21.75
N GLU A 16 7.31 7.37 22.34
CA GLU A 16 6.95 6.61 23.53
C GLU A 16 6.59 5.16 23.20
N ASP A 17 5.64 4.95 22.26
CA ASP A 17 5.24 3.63 21.76
C ASP A 17 4.67 3.73 20.35
N PHE A 18 5.49 3.47 19.36
CA PHE A 18 5.09 3.53 17.94
C PHE A 18 3.95 2.55 17.61
N ALA A 19 3.92 1.40 18.24
CA ALA A 19 2.88 0.39 18.01
C ALA A 19 1.52 0.86 18.54
N GLN A 20 1.51 1.45 19.73
CA GLN A 20 0.30 2.02 20.31
C GLN A 20 -0.12 3.29 19.57
N TRP A 21 0.82 4.17 19.21
CA TRP A 21 0.56 5.32 18.35
C TRP A 21 -0.18 4.93 17.07
N TYR A 22 0.32 3.92 16.36
CA TYR A 22 -0.31 3.42 15.14
C TYR A 22 -1.74 2.96 15.38
N THR A 23 -1.96 2.19 16.44
CA THR A 23 -3.29 1.68 16.82
C THR A 23 -4.23 2.83 17.18
N ASP A 24 -3.75 3.83 17.92
CA ASP A 24 -4.52 5.01 18.29
C ASP A 24 -4.94 5.81 17.06
N VAL A 25 -4.00 6.06 16.13
CA VAL A 25 -4.30 6.78 14.88
C VAL A 25 -5.37 6.06 14.07
N VAL A 26 -5.22 4.76 13.86
CA VAL A 26 -6.17 3.96 13.07
C VAL A 26 -7.57 4.00 13.65
N LYS A 27 -7.70 3.93 14.97
CA LYS A 27 -8.99 3.94 15.68
C LYS A 27 -9.59 5.35 15.77
N LYS A 28 -8.78 6.33 16.16
CA LYS A 28 -9.27 7.71 16.41
C LYS A 28 -9.56 8.46 15.11
N ALA A 29 -8.85 8.19 14.04
CA ALA A 29 -9.21 8.67 12.70
C ALA A 29 -10.40 7.91 12.09
N GLU A 30 -10.98 6.96 12.84
CA GLU A 30 -12.13 6.17 12.42
C GLU A 30 -11.93 5.39 11.12
N LEU A 31 -10.72 4.84 10.93
CA LEU A 31 -10.38 4.08 9.73
C LEU A 31 -10.89 2.64 9.79
N ILE A 32 -10.82 2.00 10.97
CA ILE A 32 -11.30 0.63 11.19
C ILE A 32 -12.03 0.49 12.52
N GLU A 33 -12.75 -0.63 12.64
CA GLU A 33 -13.20 -1.18 13.91
C GLU A 33 -12.90 -2.69 13.94
N TYR A 34 -12.70 -3.24 15.12
CA TYR A 34 -12.52 -4.68 15.29
C TYR A 34 -13.85 -5.41 15.13
N SER A 35 -13.85 -6.49 14.34
CA SER A 35 -15.00 -7.37 14.23
C SER A 35 -15.00 -8.46 15.31
N SER A 36 -16.08 -9.22 15.39
CA SER A 36 -16.15 -10.42 16.25
C SER A 36 -15.25 -11.55 15.78
N VAL A 37 -14.74 -11.50 14.55
CA VAL A 37 -13.80 -12.48 14.00
C VAL A 37 -12.39 -11.94 14.14
N LYS A 38 -11.56 -12.62 14.92
CA LYS A 38 -10.17 -12.20 15.13
C LYS A 38 -9.42 -12.05 13.80
N GLY A 39 -8.79 -10.91 13.63
CA GLY A 39 -7.99 -10.60 12.42
C GLY A 39 -8.79 -10.11 11.21
N CYS A 40 -10.12 -10.11 11.28
CA CYS A 40 -10.97 -9.51 10.25
C CYS A 40 -11.45 -8.15 10.74
N MET A 41 -11.03 -7.08 10.06
CA MET A 41 -11.33 -5.71 10.45
C MET A 41 -12.54 -5.16 9.67
N ILE A 42 -13.34 -4.35 10.33
CA ILE A 42 -14.35 -3.53 9.66
C ILE A 42 -13.66 -2.27 9.16
N LEU A 43 -13.59 -2.06 7.85
CA LEU A 43 -13.16 -0.77 7.30
C LEU A 43 -14.32 0.20 7.46
N ARG A 44 -14.12 1.24 8.30
CA ARG A 44 -15.10 2.30 8.49
C ARG A 44 -15.12 3.25 7.28
N PRO A 45 -16.16 4.09 7.13
CA PRO A 45 -16.30 4.96 5.96
C PRO A 45 -15.04 5.79 5.65
N ASN A 46 -14.34 6.32 6.65
CA ASN A 46 -13.10 7.09 6.43
C ASN A 46 -11.98 6.22 5.84
N GLY A 47 -11.80 5.00 6.36
CA GLY A 47 -10.79 4.07 5.85
C GLY A 47 -11.14 3.53 4.47
N TYR A 48 -12.42 3.17 4.26
CA TYR A 48 -12.86 2.64 2.98
C TYR A 48 -12.81 3.69 1.87
N ALA A 49 -13.13 4.95 2.16
CA ALA A 49 -13.05 6.05 1.20
C ALA A 49 -11.62 6.32 0.70
N ILE A 50 -10.60 6.09 1.54
CA ILE A 50 -9.19 6.11 1.08
C ILE A 50 -8.96 4.99 0.07
N TRP A 51 -9.45 3.78 0.37
CA TRP A 51 -9.34 2.63 -0.53
C TRP A 51 -10.07 2.86 -1.87
N GLU A 52 -11.26 3.44 -1.86
CA GLU A 52 -12.00 3.81 -3.08
C GLU A 52 -11.21 4.79 -3.95
N ASN A 53 -10.52 5.76 -3.34
CA ASN A 53 -9.66 6.68 -4.08
C ASN A 53 -8.43 5.97 -4.68
N ILE A 54 -7.83 5.04 -3.95
CA ILE A 54 -6.74 4.18 -4.47
C ILE A 54 -7.25 3.37 -5.65
N GLN A 55 -8.38 2.69 -5.50
CA GLN A 55 -9.01 1.94 -6.60
C GLN A 55 -9.24 2.81 -7.82
N LYS A 56 -9.86 3.98 -7.65
CA LYS A 56 -10.19 4.88 -8.75
C LYS A 56 -8.96 5.27 -9.57
N VAL A 57 -7.86 5.61 -8.90
CA VAL A 57 -6.62 6.00 -9.58
C VAL A 57 -5.95 4.82 -10.24
N MET A 58 -5.79 3.72 -9.52
CA MET A 58 -5.09 2.54 -10.04
C MET A 58 -5.87 1.84 -11.14
N ASP A 59 -7.19 1.71 -11.00
CA ASP A 59 -8.05 1.09 -12.02
C ASP A 59 -8.00 1.85 -13.35
N ALA A 60 -8.00 3.18 -13.31
CA ALA A 60 -7.83 4.00 -14.50
C ALA A 60 -6.48 3.73 -15.19
N LYS A 61 -5.38 3.64 -14.41
CA LYS A 61 -4.05 3.32 -14.94
C LYS A 61 -3.95 1.92 -15.53
N PHE A 62 -4.59 0.93 -14.91
CA PHE A 62 -4.65 -0.43 -15.45
C PHE A 62 -5.36 -0.45 -16.80
N LYS A 63 -6.51 0.23 -16.91
CA LYS A 63 -7.29 0.32 -18.15
C LYS A 63 -6.54 1.02 -19.28
N GLU A 64 -5.72 2.04 -18.97
CA GLU A 64 -4.84 2.68 -19.96
C GLU A 64 -3.85 1.69 -20.61
N THR A 65 -3.53 0.58 -19.94
CA THR A 65 -2.64 -0.48 -20.46
C THR A 65 -3.40 -1.69 -21.03
N GLY A 66 -4.71 -1.58 -21.22
CA GLY A 66 -5.55 -2.62 -21.79
C GLY A 66 -6.04 -3.67 -20.79
N VAL A 67 -5.84 -3.45 -19.49
CA VAL A 67 -6.33 -4.37 -18.45
C VAL A 67 -7.84 -4.23 -18.28
N GLU A 68 -8.53 -5.37 -18.18
CA GLU A 68 -9.96 -5.47 -17.94
C GLU A 68 -10.23 -6.09 -16.58
N ASN A 69 -11.29 -5.63 -15.91
CA ASN A 69 -11.69 -6.19 -14.62
C ASN A 69 -12.58 -7.40 -14.81
N VAL A 70 -12.34 -8.43 -14.00
CA VAL A 70 -13.16 -9.64 -13.90
C VAL A 70 -13.53 -9.92 -12.44
N ALA A 71 -14.40 -10.89 -12.21
CA ALA A 71 -14.71 -11.39 -10.87
C ALA A 71 -14.60 -12.92 -10.86
N MET A 72 -13.65 -13.44 -10.12
CA MET A 72 -13.50 -14.88 -9.90
C MET A 72 -14.28 -15.34 -8.67
N PRO A 73 -14.69 -16.62 -8.61
CA PRO A 73 -15.33 -17.18 -7.43
C PRO A 73 -14.46 -17.06 -6.18
N MET A 74 -15.10 -16.94 -5.03
CA MET A 74 -14.40 -16.88 -3.72
C MET A 74 -13.78 -18.22 -3.34
N PHE A 75 -14.39 -19.33 -3.73
CA PHE A 75 -14.00 -20.66 -3.29
C PHE A 75 -13.14 -21.38 -4.33
N ILE A 76 -12.12 -22.07 -3.85
CA ILE A 76 -11.23 -22.90 -4.65
C ILE A 76 -11.38 -24.35 -4.17
N PRO A 77 -11.73 -25.31 -5.04
CA PRO A 77 -11.70 -26.73 -4.69
C PRO A 77 -10.29 -27.20 -4.30
N GLU A 78 -10.19 -28.06 -3.31
CA GLU A 78 -8.91 -28.59 -2.87
C GLU A 78 -8.10 -29.21 -4.02
N SER A 79 -8.76 -30.00 -4.86
CA SER A 79 -8.18 -30.63 -6.05
C SER A 79 -7.58 -29.63 -7.03
N LEU A 80 -8.17 -28.45 -7.16
CA LEU A 80 -7.66 -27.38 -8.01
C LEU A 80 -6.42 -26.72 -7.39
N LEU A 81 -6.44 -26.50 -6.08
CA LEU A 81 -5.31 -25.93 -5.34
C LEU A 81 -4.07 -26.84 -5.42
N GLU A 82 -4.27 -28.17 -5.37
CA GLU A 82 -3.19 -29.16 -5.39
C GLU A 82 -2.52 -29.39 -6.75
N ARG A 83 -3.04 -28.80 -7.82
CA ARG A 83 -2.45 -28.98 -9.18
C ARG A 83 -1.07 -28.34 -9.34
N GLU A 84 -0.75 -27.32 -8.56
CA GLU A 84 0.56 -26.68 -8.53
C GLU A 84 1.17 -26.86 -7.13
N LYS A 85 2.13 -27.78 -7.01
CA LYS A 85 2.67 -28.25 -5.72
C LYS A 85 3.39 -27.18 -4.93
N ASP A 86 4.25 -26.39 -5.57
CA ASP A 86 5.04 -25.36 -4.89
C ASP A 86 4.14 -24.25 -4.35
N HIS A 87 3.08 -23.94 -5.09
CA HIS A 87 2.06 -22.97 -4.68
C HIS A 87 1.28 -23.46 -3.44
N VAL A 88 0.89 -24.74 -3.43
CA VAL A 88 0.20 -25.36 -2.28
C VAL A 88 1.08 -25.33 -1.04
N GLU A 89 2.33 -25.73 -1.14
CA GLU A 89 3.26 -25.74 -0.01
C GLU A 89 3.44 -24.36 0.62
N GLY A 90 3.43 -23.30 -0.21
CA GLY A 90 3.51 -21.90 0.25
C GLY A 90 2.28 -21.40 1.00
N PHE A 91 1.07 -21.84 0.65
CA PHE A 91 -0.19 -21.33 1.22
C PHE A 91 -0.93 -22.29 2.16
N ALA A 92 -0.63 -23.59 2.14
CA ALA A 92 -1.36 -24.59 2.93
C ALA A 92 -1.55 -24.24 4.42
N PRO A 93 -0.56 -23.64 5.13
CA PRO A 93 -0.73 -23.31 6.54
C PRO A 93 -1.72 -22.19 6.83
N GLU A 94 -2.05 -21.36 5.83
CA GLU A 94 -2.81 -20.12 5.98
C GLU A 94 -4.21 -20.18 5.33
N VAL A 95 -4.64 -21.35 4.85
CA VAL A 95 -5.91 -21.49 4.14
C VAL A 95 -7.08 -21.69 5.13
N ALA A 96 -8.16 -20.96 4.91
CA ALA A 96 -9.44 -21.19 5.59
C ALA A 96 -10.27 -22.21 4.80
N TRP A 97 -10.64 -23.33 5.43
CA TRP A 97 -11.36 -24.43 4.80
C TRP A 97 -12.86 -24.39 5.05
N VAL A 98 -13.64 -24.55 3.99
CA VAL A 98 -15.10 -24.74 4.02
C VAL A 98 -15.39 -26.21 3.80
N THR A 99 -16.01 -26.84 4.80
CA THR A 99 -16.29 -28.30 4.83
C THR A 99 -17.77 -28.64 4.71
N HIS A 100 -18.67 -27.67 4.86
CA HIS A 100 -20.12 -27.84 4.79
C HIS A 100 -20.77 -26.78 3.92
N GLY A 101 -21.79 -27.18 3.15
CA GLY A 101 -22.75 -26.30 2.47
C GLY A 101 -24.09 -26.42 3.20
N GLY A 102 -24.50 -25.39 3.96
CA GLY A 102 -25.58 -25.52 4.92
C GLY A 102 -25.26 -26.58 5.98
N ASN A 103 -26.16 -27.55 6.18
CA ASN A 103 -25.97 -28.66 7.14
C ASN A 103 -25.35 -29.93 6.51
N LYS A 104 -25.05 -29.90 5.20
CA LYS A 104 -24.51 -31.06 4.49
C LYS A 104 -22.99 -30.94 4.35
N LYS A 105 -22.29 -31.99 4.72
CA LYS A 105 -20.85 -32.10 4.47
C LYS A 105 -20.60 -32.14 2.95
N LEU A 106 -19.61 -31.35 2.50
CA LEU A 106 -19.17 -31.36 1.11
C LEU A 106 -18.40 -32.67 0.81
N GLU A 107 -18.51 -33.18 -0.42
CA GLU A 107 -17.72 -34.30 -0.89
C GLU A 107 -16.23 -33.94 -0.99
N GLU A 108 -15.94 -32.73 -1.44
CA GLU A 108 -14.63 -32.11 -1.48
C GLU A 108 -14.67 -30.81 -0.68
N ARG A 109 -13.66 -30.57 0.13
CA ARG A 109 -13.55 -29.29 0.86
C ARG A 109 -13.10 -28.18 -0.10
N LEU A 110 -13.55 -26.97 0.21
CA LEU A 110 -13.20 -25.76 -0.52
C LEU A 110 -12.36 -24.88 0.36
N CYS A 111 -11.41 -24.13 -0.19
CA CYS A 111 -10.76 -23.07 0.54
C CYS A 111 -11.34 -21.71 0.14
N VAL A 112 -11.37 -20.79 1.11
CA VAL A 112 -11.55 -19.37 0.80
C VAL A 112 -10.26 -18.88 0.16
N ARG A 113 -10.31 -18.27 -1.01
CA ARG A 113 -9.12 -17.89 -1.80
C ARG A 113 -8.10 -17.10 -0.97
N PRO A 114 -6.85 -17.58 -0.84
CA PRO A 114 -5.73 -16.81 -0.29
C PRO A 114 -5.06 -15.94 -1.36
N THR A 115 -5.22 -16.32 -2.60
CA THR A 115 -4.83 -15.71 -3.87
C THR A 115 -5.53 -16.48 -5.00
N SER A 116 -5.50 -16.03 -6.23
CA SER A 116 -6.37 -16.58 -7.28
C SER A 116 -5.64 -17.19 -8.48
N GLU A 117 -4.32 -17.45 -8.41
CA GLU A 117 -3.55 -18.02 -9.52
C GLU A 117 -4.19 -19.27 -10.09
N THR A 118 -4.60 -20.21 -9.24
CA THR A 118 -5.18 -21.48 -9.68
C THR A 118 -6.54 -21.30 -10.34
N LEU A 119 -7.38 -20.36 -9.87
CA LEU A 119 -8.65 -20.03 -10.50
C LEU A 119 -8.45 -19.42 -11.89
N PHE A 120 -7.50 -18.49 -12.01
CA PHE A 120 -7.19 -17.90 -13.32
C PHE A 120 -6.59 -18.93 -14.27
N CYS A 121 -5.73 -19.82 -13.79
CA CYS A 121 -5.17 -20.89 -14.61
C CYS A 121 -6.24 -21.85 -15.14
N ASP A 122 -7.16 -22.28 -14.29
CA ASP A 122 -8.29 -23.11 -14.71
C ASP A 122 -9.17 -22.40 -15.75
N PHE A 123 -9.47 -21.12 -15.52
CA PHE A 123 -10.22 -20.31 -16.45
C PHE A 123 -9.49 -20.13 -17.80
N TYR A 124 -8.20 -19.80 -17.76
CA TYR A 124 -7.38 -19.60 -18.97
C TYR A 124 -7.23 -20.87 -19.79
N SER A 125 -7.14 -22.05 -19.17
CA SER A 125 -7.08 -23.33 -19.89
C SER A 125 -8.32 -23.57 -20.76
N ASN A 126 -9.47 -22.98 -20.38
CA ASN A 126 -10.71 -23.10 -21.10
C ASN A 126 -10.88 -22.06 -22.23
N ILE A 127 -10.28 -20.89 -22.11
CA ILE A 127 -10.56 -19.76 -23.03
C ILE A 127 -9.39 -19.40 -23.95
N ILE A 128 -8.20 -19.91 -23.71
CA ILE A 128 -7.01 -19.68 -24.55
C ILE A 128 -6.77 -20.90 -25.44
N GLN A 129 -6.88 -20.73 -26.75
CA GLN A 129 -6.71 -21.81 -27.73
C GLN A 129 -5.80 -21.40 -28.90
N SER A 130 -5.72 -20.11 -29.19
CA SER A 130 -5.04 -19.54 -30.34
C SER A 130 -4.24 -18.30 -29.94
N TYR A 131 -3.18 -18.01 -30.71
CA TYR A 131 -2.42 -16.76 -30.54
C TYR A 131 -3.29 -15.50 -30.60
N ARG A 132 -4.47 -15.58 -31.22
CA ARG A 132 -5.46 -14.47 -31.29
C ARG A 132 -6.14 -14.19 -29.96
N ASP A 133 -6.11 -15.13 -29.04
CA ASP A 133 -6.69 -14.98 -27.70
C ASP A 133 -5.75 -14.25 -26.74
N LEU A 134 -4.50 -14.05 -27.13
CA LEU A 134 -3.46 -13.44 -26.31
C LEU A 134 -3.15 -12.01 -26.75
N PRO A 135 -2.71 -11.12 -25.82
CA PRO A 135 -2.60 -11.39 -24.39
C PRO A 135 -3.95 -11.38 -23.66
N LYS A 136 -4.07 -12.12 -22.54
CA LYS A 136 -5.14 -11.94 -21.56
C LYS A 136 -4.61 -11.05 -20.44
N LEU A 137 -5.32 -9.95 -20.18
CA LEU A 137 -4.89 -8.90 -19.24
C LEU A 137 -6.03 -8.63 -18.26
N TYR A 138 -6.16 -9.47 -17.24
CA TYR A 138 -7.26 -9.37 -16.29
C TYR A 138 -6.80 -8.96 -14.90
N ASN A 139 -7.67 -8.23 -14.22
CA ASN A 139 -7.52 -7.81 -12.84
C ASN A 139 -8.84 -8.01 -12.08
N GLN A 140 -8.76 -8.22 -10.78
CA GLN A 140 -9.94 -8.16 -9.92
C GLN A 140 -9.66 -7.36 -8.64
N TRP A 141 -10.71 -6.67 -8.17
CA TRP A 141 -10.74 -5.98 -6.90
C TRP A 141 -11.58 -6.79 -5.92
N VAL A 142 -10.92 -7.46 -4.98
CA VAL A 142 -11.56 -8.45 -4.10
C VAL A 142 -10.92 -8.49 -2.73
N SER A 143 -11.55 -9.22 -1.79
CA SER A 143 -10.89 -9.66 -0.57
C SER A 143 -10.33 -11.07 -0.72
N VAL A 144 -9.32 -11.38 0.07
CA VAL A 144 -8.73 -12.71 0.24
C VAL A 144 -8.56 -13.01 1.72
N VAL A 145 -8.42 -14.30 2.06
CA VAL A 145 -8.27 -14.76 3.43
C VAL A 145 -6.97 -15.54 3.57
N ARG A 146 -6.09 -15.04 4.46
CA ARG A 146 -4.88 -15.73 4.92
C ARG A 146 -4.93 -15.80 6.42
N TRP A 147 -5.01 -17.01 6.97
CA TRP A 147 -5.28 -17.24 8.41
C TRP A 147 -4.05 -16.93 9.25
N GLU A 148 -3.87 -15.66 9.56
CA GLU A 148 -2.70 -15.13 10.26
C GLU A 148 -2.76 -15.39 11.77
N LYS A 149 -1.63 -15.79 12.37
CA LYS A 149 -1.52 -16.02 13.83
C LYS A 149 -1.53 -14.71 14.62
N SER A 150 -0.85 -13.68 14.12
CA SER A 150 -0.80 -12.34 14.69
C SER A 150 -1.27 -11.32 13.68
N THR A 151 -2.13 -10.39 14.09
CA THR A 151 -2.75 -9.43 13.19
C THR A 151 -2.50 -7.99 13.65
N ARG A 152 -2.41 -7.09 12.69
CA ARG A 152 -2.30 -5.65 12.89
C ARG A 152 -3.09 -4.93 11.79
N PRO A 153 -3.96 -3.97 12.13
CA PRO A 153 -4.79 -3.27 11.13
C PRO A 153 -4.01 -2.82 9.92
N PHE A 154 -4.54 -3.03 8.73
CA PHE A 154 -3.97 -2.80 7.40
C PHE A 154 -2.68 -3.58 7.09
N LEU A 155 -1.76 -3.76 8.02
CA LEU A 155 -0.44 -4.34 7.78
C LEU A 155 -0.46 -5.85 7.62
N ARG A 156 -1.21 -6.53 8.50
CA ARG A 156 -1.38 -7.97 8.51
C ARG A 156 -2.73 -8.32 9.12
N THR A 157 -3.68 -8.71 8.30
CA THR A 157 -5.03 -9.11 8.71
C THR A 157 -5.41 -10.44 8.09
N SER A 158 -6.31 -11.18 8.73
CA SER A 158 -6.75 -12.48 8.20
C SER A 158 -7.57 -12.33 6.93
N GLU A 159 -8.39 -11.30 6.84
CA GLU A 159 -9.04 -10.86 5.60
C GLU A 159 -8.52 -9.46 5.25
N PHE A 160 -8.22 -9.24 3.98
CA PHE A 160 -7.84 -7.93 3.47
C PHE A 160 -8.34 -7.71 2.05
N TYR A 161 -8.53 -6.44 1.69
CA TYR A 161 -8.87 -6.04 0.34
C TYR A 161 -7.60 -5.76 -0.46
N TRP A 162 -7.64 -6.14 -1.71
CA TRP A 162 -6.56 -5.89 -2.66
C TRP A 162 -7.06 -5.82 -4.09
N GLN A 163 -6.18 -5.55 -5.01
CA GLN A 163 -6.30 -5.93 -6.40
C GLN A 163 -5.28 -7.02 -6.69
N GLU A 164 -5.63 -7.94 -7.55
CA GLU A 164 -4.74 -8.92 -8.12
C GLU A 164 -4.94 -8.97 -9.64
N GLY A 165 -3.87 -8.68 -10.37
CA GLY A 165 -3.82 -8.85 -11.80
C GLY A 165 -3.20 -10.18 -12.15
N HIS A 166 -3.78 -10.84 -13.15
CA HIS A 166 -3.31 -12.11 -13.67
C HIS A 166 -3.32 -12.05 -15.18
N THR A 167 -2.17 -12.24 -15.82
CA THR A 167 -2.04 -12.08 -17.27
C THR A 167 -1.45 -13.30 -17.91
N ALA A 168 -1.74 -13.51 -19.20
CA ALA A 168 -1.17 -14.57 -20.01
C ALA A 168 -0.70 -13.98 -21.35
N HIS A 169 0.51 -14.37 -21.76
CA HIS A 169 1.24 -13.82 -22.90
C HIS A 169 1.76 -14.94 -23.81
N ALA A 170 1.98 -14.62 -25.07
CA ALA A 170 2.53 -15.56 -26.03
C ALA A 170 4.03 -15.86 -25.78
N THR A 171 4.80 -14.89 -25.31
CA THR A 171 6.24 -15.01 -25.15
C THR A 171 6.73 -14.67 -23.74
N ALA A 172 7.90 -15.17 -23.38
CA ALA A 172 8.56 -14.86 -22.12
C ALA A 172 8.89 -13.35 -22.02
N ASP A 173 9.31 -12.73 -23.12
CA ASP A 173 9.65 -11.31 -23.18
C ASP A 173 8.43 -10.43 -22.91
N GLU A 174 7.28 -10.74 -23.52
CA GLU A 174 6.02 -10.03 -23.25
C GLU A 174 5.59 -10.14 -21.77
N ALA A 175 5.76 -11.31 -21.16
CA ALA A 175 5.47 -11.52 -19.75
C ALA A 175 6.42 -10.71 -18.85
N GLU A 176 7.72 -10.71 -19.14
CA GLU A 176 8.71 -9.92 -18.40
C GLU A 176 8.44 -8.42 -18.52
N GLU A 177 8.18 -7.93 -19.72
CA GLU A 177 7.81 -6.53 -19.96
C GLU A 177 6.58 -6.11 -19.13
N ARG A 178 5.54 -6.95 -19.13
CA ARG A 178 4.34 -6.70 -18.30
C ARG A 178 4.65 -6.72 -16.82
N THR A 179 5.46 -7.64 -16.35
CA THR A 179 5.85 -7.74 -14.94
C THR A 179 6.54 -6.46 -14.46
N VAL A 180 7.49 -5.96 -15.23
CA VAL A 180 8.24 -4.73 -14.92
C VAL A 180 7.35 -3.49 -15.07
N GLN A 181 6.47 -3.45 -16.08
CA GLN A 181 5.53 -2.35 -16.28
C GLN A 181 4.62 -2.15 -15.07
N MET A 182 4.07 -3.23 -14.52
CA MET A 182 3.16 -3.14 -13.37
C MET A 182 3.91 -2.75 -12.09
N LEU A 183 5.13 -3.22 -11.90
CA LEU A 183 5.97 -2.76 -10.79
C LEU A 183 6.24 -1.26 -10.87
N ASN A 184 6.61 -0.75 -12.04
CA ASN A 184 6.84 0.68 -12.26
C ASN A 184 5.57 1.50 -12.04
N MET A 185 4.41 0.97 -12.43
CA MET A 185 3.12 1.62 -12.18
C MET A 185 2.82 1.75 -10.68
N TYR A 186 3.11 0.72 -9.88
CA TYR A 186 3.00 0.78 -8.43
C TYR A 186 3.95 1.80 -7.80
N ALA A 187 5.21 1.80 -8.24
CA ALA A 187 6.20 2.77 -7.75
C ALA A 187 5.78 4.22 -8.07
N ASP A 188 5.37 4.47 -9.29
CA ASP A 188 4.84 5.77 -9.74
C ASP A 188 3.61 6.21 -8.95
N PHE A 189 2.70 5.29 -8.69
CA PHE A 189 1.52 5.56 -7.88
C PHE A 189 1.88 5.94 -6.44
N CYS A 190 2.75 5.17 -5.79
CA CYS A 190 3.22 5.47 -4.44
C CYS A 190 3.86 6.86 -4.37
N GLU A 191 4.75 7.19 -5.30
CA GLU A 191 5.43 8.48 -5.30
C GLU A 191 4.49 9.65 -5.62
N LYS A 192 3.73 9.55 -6.71
CA LYS A 192 2.93 10.68 -7.24
C LYS A 192 1.65 10.95 -6.47
N TYR A 193 1.00 9.90 -5.93
CA TYR A 193 -0.30 10.02 -5.27
C TYR A 193 -0.23 9.85 -3.76
N LEU A 194 0.63 8.97 -3.27
CA LEU A 194 0.78 8.71 -1.84
C LEU A 194 1.93 9.51 -1.20
N ALA A 195 2.75 10.19 -2.02
CA ALA A 195 3.97 10.87 -1.57
C ALA A 195 4.93 9.94 -0.81
N ILE A 196 5.00 8.66 -1.20
CA ILE A 196 5.83 7.63 -0.59
C ILE A 196 6.89 7.20 -1.59
N PRO A 197 8.18 7.49 -1.34
CA PRO A 197 9.27 6.97 -2.14
C PRO A 197 9.47 5.47 -1.85
N VAL A 198 9.83 4.71 -2.88
CA VAL A 198 10.03 3.27 -2.77
C VAL A 198 11.30 2.82 -3.48
N VAL A 199 11.91 1.75 -2.98
CA VAL A 199 13.03 1.07 -3.63
C VAL A 199 12.49 -0.10 -4.44
N LYS A 200 12.82 -0.14 -5.73
CA LYS A 200 12.46 -1.24 -6.64
C LYS A 200 13.58 -2.27 -6.71
N GLY A 201 13.23 -3.54 -6.66
CA GLY A 201 14.22 -4.60 -6.83
C GLY A 201 13.60 -5.98 -6.96
N GLN A 202 14.46 -6.95 -7.17
CA GLN A 202 14.10 -8.37 -7.27
C GLN A 202 14.26 -9.05 -5.91
N LYS A 203 13.33 -9.91 -5.55
CA LYS A 203 13.44 -10.79 -4.38
C LYS A 203 14.49 -11.87 -4.61
N THR A 204 15.12 -12.35 -3.54
CA THR A 204 15.98 -13.52 -3.57
C THR A 204 15.18 -14.78 -3.88
N GLU A 205 15.86 -15.87 -4.24
CA GLU A 205 15.21 -17.16 -4.49
C GLU A 205 14.38 -17.64 -3.30
N LYS A 206 14.82 -17.34 -2.07
CA LYS A 206 14.13 -17.68 -0.84
C LYS A 206 12.86 -16.83 -0.61
N GLU A 207 12.93 -15.55 -0.92
CA GLU A 207 11.86 -14.58 -0.62
C GLU A 207 10.88 -14.39 -1.80
N LYS A 208 11.14 -15.03 -2.95
CA LYS A 208 10.24 -14.96 -4.10
C LYS A 208 8.91 -15.66 -3.83
N PHE A 209 7.88 -15.26 -4.55
CA PHE A 209 6.57 -15.90 -4.50
C PHE A 209 6.64 -17.36 -4.95
N ALA A 210 5.94 -18.24 -4.25
CA ALA A 210 5.92 -19.68 -4.54
C ALA A 210 5.39 -19.97 -5.95
N GLY A 211 6.17 -20.66 -6.75
CA GLY A 211 5.89 -20.96 -8.16
C GLY A 211 6.33 -19.88 -9.16
N ALA A 212 6.84 -18.73 -8.71
CA ALA A 212 7.35 -17.69 -9.60
C ALA A 212 8.79 -17.97 -10.05
N ASN A 213 9.10 -17.63 -11.31
CA ASN A 213 10.47 -17.57 -11.80
C ASN A 213 11.22 -16.36 -11.24
N ALA A 214 10.53 -15.21 -11.14
CA ALA A 214 11.02 -14.00 -10.54
C ALA A 214 9.91 -13.25 -9.82
N THR A 215 10.23 -12.64 -8.69
CA THR A 215 9.37 -11.72 -7.96
C THR A 215 10.06 -10.37 -7.84
N TYR A 216 9.39 -9.33 -8.30
CA TYR A 216 9.81 -7.95 -8.12
C TYR A 216 8.95 -7.28 -7.05
N THR A 217 9.53 -6.32 -6.34
CA THR A 217 8.92 -5.65 -5.20
C THR A 217 9.20 -4.16 -5.19
N ILE A 218 8.32 -3.42 -4.55
CA ILE A 218 8.57 -2.05 -4.09
C ILE A 218 8.61 -2.06 -2.57
N GLU A 219 9.70 -1.56 -2.01
CA GLU A 219 9.94 -1.51 -0.56
C GLU A 219 9.93 -0.06 -0.08
N ALA A 220 9.09 0.24 0.89
CA ALA A 220 9.03 1.54 1.54
C ALA A 220 9.64 1.48 2.93
N LEU A 221 10.18 2.61 3.41
CA LEU A 221 10.70 2.76 4.75
C LEU A 221 9.71 3.52 5.62
N MET A 222 9.31 2.91 6.73
CA MET A 222 8.40 3.51 7.70
C MET A 222 9.13 4.44 8.66
N HIS A 223 8.39 5.27 9.38
CA HIS A 223 8.98 6.26 10.30
C HIS A 223 9.86 5.62 11.38
N ASP A 224 9.50 4.44 11.86
CA ASP A 224 10.28 3.67 12.86
C ASP A 224 11.47 2.90 12.26
N GLY A 225 11.84 3.16 11.01
CA GLY A 225 12.98 2.52 10.34
C GLY A 225 12.74 1.08 9.89
N LYS A 226 11.50 0.57 9.92
CA LYS A 226 11.18 -0.75 9.38
C LYS A 226 10.73 -0.68 7.93
N ALA A 227 11.05 -1.74 7.21
CA ALA A 227 10.63 -1.94 5.83
C ALA A 227 9.17 -2.38 5.73
N LEU A 228 8.47 -1.89 4.70
CA LEU A 228 7.16 -2.39 4.33
C LEU A 228 7.13 -2.71 2.84
N GLN A 229 6.90 -4.00 2.52
CA GLN A 229 6.61 -4.42 1.15
C GLN A 229 5.28 -3.82 0.72
N SER A 230 5.31 -2.94 -0.27
CA SER A 230 4.17 -2.09 -0.63
C SER A 230 3.45 -2.53 -1.91
N GLY A 231 4.05 -3.42 -2.67
CA GLY A 231 3.48 -4.02 -3.87
C GLY A 231 4.45 -5.00 -4.49
N THR A 232 3.92 -6.01 -5.21
CA THR A 232 4.73 -7.03 -5.88
C THR A 232 4.24 -7.31 -7.28
N SER A 233 5.15 -7.75 -8.13
CA SER A 233 4.88 -8.20 -9.48
C SER A 233 5.69 -9.46 -9.76
N HIS A 234 5.03 -10.52 -10.23
CA HIS A 234 5.59 -11.85 -10.37
C HIS A 234 5.61 -12.29 -11.84
N ASN A 235 6.73 -12.83 -12.27
CA ASN A 235 6.83 -13.54 -13.53
C ASN A 235 6.84 -15.04 -13.24
N PHE A 236 5.83 -15.75 -13.70
CA PHE A 236 5.71 -17.21 -13.52
C PHE A 236 6.35 -18.02 -14.64
N GLY A 237 6.79 -17.36 -15.71
CA GLY A 237 7.17 -18.08 -16.92
C GLY A 237 6.05 -18.96 -17.43
N ASP A 238 6.34 -20.21 -17.79
CA ASP A 238 5.38 -21.19 -18.26
C ASP A 238 5.07 -22.31 -17.23
N GLY A 239 5.52 -22.16 -15.98
CA GLY A 239 5.36 -23.18 -14.94
C GLY A 239 3.90 -23.52 -14.65
N PHE A 240 3.09 -22.51 -14.31
CA PHE A 240 1.64 -22.70 -14.12
C PHE A 240 0.92 -23.14 -15.40
N ALA A 241 1.35 -22.64 -16.57
CA ALA A 241 0.76 -23.04 -17.83
C ALA A 241 0.96 -24.54 -18.10
N LYS A 242 2.12 -25.10 -17.75
CA LYS A 242 2.40 -26.54 -17.84
C LYS A 242 1.56 -27.35 -16.83
N ALA A 243 1.46 -26.87 -15.59
CA ALA A 243 0.67 -27.55 -14.56
C ALA A 243 -0.84 -27.59 -14.87
N PHE A 244 -1.35 -26.56 -15.53
CA PHE A 244 -2.77 -26.39 -15.87
C PHE A 244 -3.09 -26.66 -17.35
N ASP A 245 -2.09 -27.05 -18.15
CA ASP A 245 -2.21 -27.32 -19.58
C ASP A 245 -2.78 -26.13 -20.38
N ILE A 246 -2.27 -24.93 -20.11
CA ILE A 246 -2.70 -23.71 -20.80
C ILE A 246 -1.88 -23.53 -22.06
N GLN A 247 -2.40 -24.04 -23.17
CA GLN A 247 -1.73 -24.04 -24.47
C GLN A 247 -2.49 -23.20 -25.49
N TYR A 248 -1.76 -22.68 -26.46
CA TYR A 248 -2.32 -22.01 -27.63
C TYR A 248 -1.64 -22.49 -28.91
N THR A 249 -2.36 -22.47 -30.02
CA THR A 249 -1.79 -22.69 -31.34
C THR A 249 -1.17 -21.38 -31.85
N ASP A 250 0.11 -21.40 -32.14
CA ASP A 250 0.84 -20.26 -32.69
C ASP A 250 0.55 -20.03 -34.19
N LYS A 251 1.13 -18.98 -34.77
CA LYS A 251 0.99 -18.63 -36.21
C LYS A 251 1.50 -19.70 -37.16
N ASN A 252 2.33 -20.63 -36.66
CA ASN A 252 2.92 -21.73 -37.43
C ASN A 252 2.20 -23.08 -37.19
N ASN A 253 1.01 -23.04 -36.59
CA ASN A 253 0.22 -24.20 -36.18
C ASN A 253 0.93 -25.13 -35.19
N LYS A 254 1.78 -24.61 -34.35
CA LYS A 254 2.45 -25.33 -33.25
C LYS A 254 1.81 -24.99 -31.91
N LEU A 255 1.66 -26.02 -31.07
CA LEU A 255 1.22 -25.81 -29.68
C LEU A 255 2.37 -25.20 -28.85
N GLN A 256 2.03 -24.18 -28.11
CA GLN A 256 2.92 -23.45 -27.19
C GLN A 256 2.25 -23.27 -25.86
N TYR A 257 3.00 -23.30 -24.76
CA TYR A 257 2.52 -22.87 -23.46
C TYR A 257 2.54 -21.33 -23.35
N VAL A 258 1.55 -20.76 -22.67
CA VAL A 258 1.55 -19.32 -22.36
C VAL A 258 2.57 -19.01 -21.28
N HIS A 259 2.99 -17.75 -21.22
CA HIS A 259 3.80 -17.19 -20.14
C HIS A 259 2.92 -16.27 -19.29
N GLN A 260 2.96 -16.43 -17.96
CA GLN A 260 2.01 -15.77 -17.05
C GLN A 260 2.69 -14.82 -16.10
N THR A 261 1.93 -13.82 -15.67
CA THR A 261 2.31 -12.88 -14.62
C THR A 261 1.18 -12.72 -13.62
N SER A 262 1.54 -12.34 -12.39
CA SER A 262 0.58 -11.76 -11.45
C SER A 262 1.19 -10.58 -10.72
N TRP A 263 0.34 -9.66 -10.28
CA TRP A 263 0.77 -8.45 -9.57
C TRP A 263 -0.33 -7.95 -8.66
N GLY A 264 0.06 -7.44 -7.48
CA GLY A 264 -0.88 -7.08 -6.44
C GLY A 264 -0.43 -5.95 -5.52
N MET A 265 -1.44 -5.17 -5.10
CA MET A 265 -1.35 -4.17 -4.05
C MET A 265 -2.59 -4.26 -3.17
N SER A 266 -2.40 -4.22 -1.85
CA SER A 266 -3.48 -4.37 -0.88
C SER A 266 -3.72 -3.11 -0.06
N THR A 267 -4.74 -3.16 0.79
CA THR A 267 -5.01 -2.13 1.82
C THR A 267 -3.85 -1.91 2.80
N ARG A 268 -2.80 -2.76 2.77
CA ARG A 268 -1.53 -2.52 3.48
C ARG A 268 -0.93 -1.15 3.15
N ILE A 269 -1.16 -0.63 1.94
CA ILE A 269 -0.66 0.69 1.53
C ILE A 269 -1.27 1.84 2.34
N ILE A 270 -2.46 1.65 2.92
CA ILE A 270 -3.05 2.62 3.87
C ILE A 270 -2.21 2.65 5.15
N GLY A 271 -1.74 1.49 5.61
CA GLY A 271 -0.78 1.42 6.72
C GLY A 271 0.52 2.17 6.43
N ALA A 272 1.02 2.09 5.19
CA ALA A 272 2.18 2.86 4.76
C ALA A 272 1.92 4.39 4.83
N ILE A 273 0.77 4.86 4.36
CA ILE A 273 0.40 6.28 4.45
C ILE A 273 0.43 6.76 5.91
N ILE A 274 -0.15 5.97 6.82
CA ILE A 274 -0.17 6.30 8.26
C ILE A 274 1.25 6.40 8.81
N MET A 275 2.08 5.39 8.56
CA MET A 275 3.41 5.27 9.14
C MET A 275 4.46 6.20 8.51
N VAL A 276 4.26 6.65 7.28
CA VAL A 276 5.18 7.60 6.60
C VAL A 276 4.82 9.04 6.93
N HIS A 277 3.53 9.38 6.99
CA HIS A 277 3.09 10.77 7.05
C HIS A 277 2.44 11.19 8.37
N GLY A 278 1.90 10.25 9.15
CA GLY A 278 1.25 10.54 10.42
C GLY A 278 2.18 11.21 11.42
N ASP A 279 1.59 11.93 12.37
CA ASP A 279 2.30 12.60 13.47
C ASP A 279 1.58 12.34 14.82
N ASP A 280 2.08 12.93 15.89
CA ASP A 280 1.48 12.78 17.24
C ASP A 280 0.08 13.39 17.39
N SER A 281 -0.40 14.11 16.39
CA SER A 281 -1.80 14.61 16.32
C SER A 281 -2.71 13.71 15.50
N GLY A 282 -2.17 12.70 14.82
CA GLY A 282 -2.95 11.71 14.08
C GLY A 282 -2.52 11.51 12.63
N LEU A 283 -3.50 11.19 11.78
CA LEU A 283 -3.29 10.94 10.36
C LEU A 283 -2.93 12.24 9.61
N VAL A 284 -2.09 12.11 8.59
CA VAL A 284 -1.80 13.15 7.60
C VAL A 284 -1.95 12.55 6.20
N LEU A 285 -2.98 12.96 5.49
CA LEU A 285 -3.27 12.41 4.15
C LEU A 285 -2.63 13.25 3.06
N PRO A 286 -1.94 12.62 2.10
CA PRO A 286 -1.54 13.29 0.87
C PRO A 286 -2.76 13.85 0.14
N PRO A 287 -2.75 15.13 -0.30
CA PRO A 287 -3.90 15.76 -0.94
C PRO A 287 -4.51 14.99 -2.11
N LYS A 288 -3.69 14.32 -2.92
CA LYS A 288 -4.16 13.59 -4.11
C LYS A 288 -4.97 12.33 -3.80
N ILE A 289 -4.83 11.79 -2.59
CA ILE A 289 -5.55 10.56 -2.20
C ILE A 289 -6.62 10.81 -1.12
N ALA A 290 -6.64 11.97 -0.52
CA ALA A 290 -7.56 12.31 0.55
C ALA A 290 -9.04 12.24 0.11
N PRO A 291 -9.91 11.57 0.89
CA PRO A 291 -11.36 11.57 0.64
C PRO A 291 -12.01 12.94 0.80
N VAL A 292 -11.48 13.75 1.70
CA VAL A 292 -11.80 15.16 1.90
C VAL A 292 -10.49 15.93 1.81
N GLN A 293 -10.38 16.87 0.88
CA GLN A 293 -9.16 17.65 0.66
C GLN A 293 -9.14 18.92 1.52
N THR A 294 -10.31 19.48 1.77
CA THR A 294 -10.45 20.63 2.66
C THR A 294 -11.76 20.58 3.44
N MET A 295 -11.69 20.97 4.71
CA MET A 295 -12.84 21.15 5.56
C MET A 295 -13.04 22.64 5.81
N ILE A 296 -14.20 23.16 5.54
CA ILE A 296 -14.55 24.52 5.89
C ILE A 296 -15.10 24.52 7.32
N VAL A 297 -14.51 25.36 8.18
CA VAL A 297 -14.93 25.51 9.57
C VAL A 297 -15.46 26.92 9.78
N PRO A 298 -16.80 27.08 9.87
CA PRO A 298 -17.40 28.34 10.18
C PRO A 298 -17.15 28.70 11.66
N ILE A 299 -16.47 29.82 11.89
CA ILE A 299 -16.19 30.35 13.21
C ILE A 299 -17.35 31.25 13.64
N MET A 300 -17.90 31.01 14.84
CA MET A 300 -19.12 31.69 15.30
C MET A 300 -20.32 31.47 14.35
N GLN A 301 -20.52 30.25 13.90
CA GLN A 301 -21.49 29.86 12.86
C GLN A 301 -22.95 30.32 13.13
N LYS A 302 -23.29 30.63 14.39
CA LYS A 302 -24.60 31.17 14.78
C LYS A 302 -24.78 32.67 14.44
N LYS A 303 -23.71 33.36 14.03
CA LYS A 303 -23.80 34.71 13.53
C LYS A 303 -24.36 34.69 12.11
N GLU A 304 -25.24 35.67 11.85
CA GLU A 304 -25.88 35.83 10.54
C GLU A 304 -24.85 35.89 9.39
N GLY A 305 -25.10 35.18 8.31
CA GLY A 305 -24.30 35.16 7.11
C GLY A 305 -23.06 34.26 7.15
N VAL A 306 -22.66 33.71 8.32
CA VAL A 306 -21.41 32.90 8.42
C VAL A 306 -21.59 31.52 7.80
N LEU A 307 -22.65 30.81 8.12
CA LEU A 307 -22.92 29.48 7.62
C LEU A 307 -23.24 29.52 6.11
N GLU A 308 -24.02 30.52 5.68
CA GLU A 308 -24.34 30.76 4.28
C GLU A 308 -23.09 31.03 3.45
N LYS A 309 -22.14 31.82 3.98
CA LYS A 309 -20.84 32.06 3.30
C LYS A 309 -20.00 30.81 3.24
N ALA A 310 -19.97 29.99 4.30
CA ALA A 310 -19.26 28.71 4.28
C ALA A 310 -19.81 27.75 3.20
N GLU A 311 -21.15 27.69 3.06
CA GLU A 311 -21.80 26.90 2.02
C GLU A 311 -21.53 27.43 0.60
N GLU A 312 -21.56 28.76 0.42
CA GLU A 312 -21.19 29.38 -0.87
C GLU A 312 -19.78 29.00 -1.29
N ILE A 313 -18.82 29.03 -0.35
CA ILE A 313 -17.43 28.63 -0.62
C ILE A 313 -17.37 27.13 -0.93
N ARG A 314 -18.08 26.29 -0.18
CA ARG A 314 -18.15 24.84 -0.45
C ARG A 314 -18.68 24.56 -1.85
N GLU A 315 -19.79 25.17 -2.24
CA GLU A 315 -20.38 24.95 -3.58
C GLU A 315 -19.41 25.36 -4.69
N ARG A 316 -18.72 26.48 -4.52
CA ARG A 316 -17.73 26.97 -5.48
C ARG A 316 -16.57 26.00 -5.60
N LEU A 317 -15.96 25.58 -4.49
CA LEU A 317 -14.77 24.73 -4.47
C LEU A 317 -15.08 23.27 -4.84
N SER A 318 -16.30 22.78 -4.56
CA SER A 318 -16.69 21.40 -4.85
C SER A 318 -16.74 21.03 -6.32
N LYS A 319 -16.62 22.01 -7.23
CA LYS A 319 -16.49 21.76 -8.66
C LYS A 319 -15.19 21.06 -9.02
N ASN A 320 -14.13 21.33 -8.25
CA ASN A 320 -12.78 20.81 -8.55
C ASN A 320 -12.14 20.06 -7.38
N TYR A 321 -12.68 20.19 -6.15
CA TYR A 321 -12.11 19.61 -4.93
C TYR A 321 -13.16 18.85 -4.13
N LYS A 322 -12.69 17.95 -3.28
CA LYS A 322 -13.52 17.24 -2.30
C LYS A 322 -13.61 18.08 -1.02
N VAL A 323 -14.72 18.81 -0.86
CA VAL A 323 -14.92 19.81 0.19
C VAL A 323 -16.11 19.45 1.06
N LYS A 324 -15.96 19.63 2.37
CA LYS A 324 -17.06 19.53 3.34
C LYS A 324 -17.10 20.78 4.22
N VAL A 325 -18.25 21.06 4.80
CA VAL A 325 -18.44 22.04 5.88
C VAL A 325 -18.66 21.30 7.18
N ASP A 326 -17.99 21.71 8.23
CA ASP A 326 -18.28 21.24 9.59
C ASP A 326 -19.27 22.22 10.27
N ASP A 327 -20.55 21.97 10.10
CA ASP A 327 -21.65 22.74 10.67
C ASP A 327 -22.12 22.22 12.04
N SER A 328 -21.39 21.23 12.61
CA SER A 328 -21.71 20.69 13.93
C SER A 328 -21.72 21.79 15.01
N ASP A 329 -22.37 21.53 16.14
CA ASP A 329 -22.46 22.45 17.28
C ASP A 329 -21.21 22.44 18.19
N LYS A 330 -20.18 21.68 17.82
CA LYS A 330 -18.90 21.59 18.53
C LYS A 330 -18.15 22.92 18.50
N SER A 331 -17.30 23.15 19.49
CA SER A 331 -16.42 24.34 19.52
C SER A 331 -15.40 24.30 18.36
N PRO A 332 -14.94 25.47 17.89
CA PRO A 332 -13.90 25.51 16.82
C PRO A 332 -12.65 24.70 17.16
N GLY A 333 -12.16 24.78 18.40
CA GLY A 333 -11.00 24.01 18.84
C GLY A 333 -11.21 22.50 18.75
N TRP A 334 -12.42 22.01 19.05
CA TRP A 334 -12.77 20.61 18.87
C TRP A 334 -12.76 20.22 17.39
N LYS A 335 -13.40 21.02 16.54
CA LYS A 335 -13.42 20.79 15.08
C LYS A 335 -12.01 20.75 14.50
N PHE A 336 -11.12 21.63 14.93
CA PHE A 336 -9.72 21.63 14.49
C PHE A 336 -9.00 20.34 14.87
N SER A 337 -9.12 19.93 16.14
CA SER A 337 -8.49 18.69 16.62
C SER A 337 -9.02 17.45 15.91
N GLU A 338 -10.33 17.37 15.68
CA GLU A 338 -10.96 16.24 14.98
C GLU A 338 -10.45 16.11 13.53
N GLN A 339 -10.31 17.24 12.82
CA GLN A 339 -9.75 17.25 11.47
C GLN A 339 -8.28 16.89 11.44
N GLU A 340 -7.51 17.32 12.43
CA GLU A 340 -6.11 16.95 12.57
C GLU A 340 -5.96 15.44 12.78
N VAL A 341 -6.79 14.84 13.63
CA VAL A 341 -6.82 13.39 13.84
C VAL A 341 -7.18 12.64 12.56
N GLN A 342 -8.17 13.12 11.81
CA GLN A 342 -8.61 12.52 10.54
C GLN A 342 -7.65 12.78 9.38
N GLY A 343 -6.66 13.64 9.54
CA GLY A 343 -5.61 13.90 8.54
C GLY A 343 -6.10 14.65 7.32
N ILE A 344 -7.18 15.44 7.42
CA ILE A 344 -7.67 16.22 6.29
C ILE A 344 -6.61 17.25 5.89
N PRO A 345 -6.18 17.30 4.63
CA PRO A 345 -5.00 18.07 4.19
C PRO A 345 -5.06 19.55 4.52
N THR A 346 -6.23 20.16 4.36
CA THR A 346 -6.41 21.59 4.67
C THR A 346 -7.74 21.85 5.37
N ARG A 347 -7.80 22.93 6.13
CA ARG A 347 -9.06 23.51 6.57
C ARG A 347 -9.14 24.97 6.16
N ILE A 348 -10.34 25.45 5.91
CA ILE A 348 -10.64 26.85 5.67
C ILE A 348 -11.41 27.38 6.86
N GLU A 349 -10.80 28.31 7.59
CA GLU A 349 -11.44 29.02 8.70
C GLU A 349 -12.11 30.29 8.16
N ILE A 350 -13.38 30.50 8.49
CA ILE A 350 -14.13 31.69 8.09
C ILE A 350 -15.07 32.12 9.20
N GLY A 351 -14.99 33.39 9.58
CA GLY A 351 -15.81 34.00 10.59
C GLY A 351 -16.31 35.41 10.19
N PRO A 352 -17.09 36.10 11.04
CA PRO A 352 -17.65 37.41 10.70
C PRO A 352 -16.59 38.42 10.26
N LYS A 353 -15.46 38.49 10.98
CA LYS A 353 -14.36 39.41 10.63
C LYS A 353 -13.68 39.12 9.31
N ASP A 354 -13.66 37.82 8.94
CA ASP A 354 -13.09 37.38 7.66
C ASP A 354 -14.01 37.78 6.52
N ILE A 355 -15.32 37.60 6.70
CA ILE A 355 -16.34 37.99 5.71
C ILE A 355 -16.30 39.51 5.48
N GLU A 356 -16.24 40.33 6.56
CA GLU A 356 -16.10 41.78 6.45
C GLU A 356 -14.90 42.23 5.62
N LYS A 357 -13.81 41.47 5.70
CA LYS A 357 -12.55 41.75 4.97
C LYS A 357 -12.45 41.04 3.62
N ASN A 358 -13.50 40.35 3.17
CA ASN A 358 -13.49 39.51 1.96
C ASN A 358 -12.31 38.53 1.94
N GLN A 359 -12.03 37.87 3.08
CA GLN A 359 -10.93 36.91 3.23
C GLN A 359 -11.34 35.63 3.91
N ALA A 360 -10.49 34.61 3.86
CA ALA A 360 -10.53 33.40 4.67
C ALA A 360 -9.10 32.99 5.07
N VAL A 361 -8.98 31.99 5.93
CA VAL A 361 -7.68 31.44 6.33
C VAL A 361 -7.62 29.98 5.90
N ILE A 362 -6.66 29.63 5.05
CA ILE A 362 -6.34 28.23 4.72
C ILE A 362 -5.25 27.76 5.68
N VAL A 363 -5.46 26.65 6.37
CA VAL A 363 -4.50 26.06 7.30
C VAL A 363 -4.08 24.69 6.79
N ARG A 364 -2.77 24.46 6.63
CA ARG A 364 -2.20 23.17 6.26
C ARG A 364 -2.21 22.22 7.46
N ARG A 365 -2.55 20.94 7.22
CA ARG A 365 -2.51 19.90 8.26
C ARG A 365 -1.08 19.54 8.67
N ASP A 366 -0.17 19.45 7.71
CA ASP A 366 1.18 18.91 7.92
C ASP A 366 2.15 19.89 8.61
N THR A 367 2.02 21.19 8.34
CA THR A 367 2.90 22.23 8.90
C THR A 367 2.19 23.19 9.86
N ARG A 368 0.85 23.17 9.85
CA ARG A 368 -0.03 24.12 10.56
C ARG A 368 0.15 25.58 10.10
N GLU A 369 0.79 25.77 8.98
CA GLU A 369 0.93 27.08 8.35
C GLU A 369 -0.44 27.67 8.02
N LYS A 370 -0.61 28.97 8.28
CA LYS A 370 -1.81 29.73 8.00
C LYS A 370 -1.59 30.69 6.84
N VAL A 371 -2.42 30.54 5.82
CA VAL A 371 -2.40 31.39 4.63
C VAL A 371 -3.68 32.22 4.58
N PHE A 372 -3.55 33.54 4.72
CA PHE A 372 -4.67 34.47 4.54
C PHE A 372 -4.90 34.69 3.05
N VAL A 373 -6.13 34.55 2.61
CA VAL A 373 -6.49 34.55 1.20
C VAL A 373 -7.76 35.39 0.96
N SER A 374 -7.77 36.17 -0.13
CA SER A 374 -9.01 36.80 -0.58
C SER A 374 -10.02 35.72 -1.00
N LEU A 375 -11.30 35.93 -0.71
CA LEU A 375 -12.35 35.02 -1.16
C LEU A 375 -12.44 34.94 -2.67
N ASP A 376 -12.02 35.98 -3.38
CA ASP A 376 -11.99 36.01 -4.85
C ASP A 376 -10.92 35.06 -5.43
N GLU A 377 -9.81 34.84 -4.71
CA GLU A 377 -8.67 33.99 -5.10
C GLU A 377 -8.61 32.63 -4.41
N ILE A 378 -9.62 32.30 -3.57
CA ILE A 378 -9.56 31.13 -2.68
C ILE A 378 -9.32 29.81 -3.44
N GLU A 379 -9.90 29.65 -4.63
CA GLU A 379 -9.75 28.45 -5.43
C GLU A 379 -8.30 28.27 -5.94
N THR A 380 -7.71 29.35 -6.47
CA THR A 380 -6.33 29.36 -6.95
C THR A 380 -5.36 29.09 -5.79
N LYS A 381 -5.57 29.75 -4.64
CA LYS A 381 -4.72 29.57 -3.48
C LYS A 381 -4.86 28.19 -2.84
N LEU A 382 -6.05 27.62 -2.81
CA LEU A 382 -6.25 26.24 -2.37
C LEU A 382 -5.49 25.25 -3.25
N SER A 383 -5.54 25.43 -4.58
CA SER A 383 -4.76 24.62 -5.53
C SER A 383 -3.26 24.70 -5.24
N GLU A 384 -2.72 25.90 -5.10
CA GLU A 384 -1.30 26.12 -4.80
C GLU A 384 -0.89 25.45 -3.48
N VAL A 385 -1.71 25.60 -2.44
CA VAL A 385 -1.44 25.00 -1.12
C VAL A 385 -1.47 23.48 -1.16
N LEU A 386 -2.47 22.87 -1.81
CA LEU A 386 -2.58 21.41 -1.93
C LEU A 386 -1.43 20.83 -2.76
N ASP A 387 -1.07 21.46 -3.87
CA ASP A 387 0.05 21.02 -4.72
C ASP A 387 1.39 21.15 -4.00
N GLN A 388 1.60 22.26 -3.27
CA GLN A 388 2.83 22.44 -2.49
C GLN A 388 2.90 21.42 -1.34
N MET A 389 1.78 21.18 -0.64
CA MET A 389 1.72 20.15 0.41
C MET A 389 2.09 18.76 -0.12
N GLN A 390 1.55 18.37 -1.27
CA GLN A 390 1.87 17.08 -1.91
C GLN A 390 3.37 16.94 -2.20
N LYS A 391 4.02 18.00 -2.70
CA LYS A 391 5.46 18.04 -2.97
C LYS A 391 6.28 17.96 -1.68
N ASP A 392 5.95 18.80 -0.70
CA ASP A 392 6.68 18.85 0.57
C ASP A 392 6.60 17.53 1.33
N MET A 393 5.45 16.85 1.30
CA MET A 393 5.30 15.52 1.89
C MET A 393 6.22 14.50 1.23
N LEU A 394 6.30 14.50 -0.10
CA LEU A 394 7.21 13.61 -0.83
C LEU A 394 8.68 13.92 -0.53
N GLU A 395 9.06 15.19 -0.49
CA GLU A 395 10.44 15.61 -0.20
C GLU A 395 10.85 15.20 1.21
N ARG A 396 9.99 15.37 2.22
CA ARG A 396 10.25 14.89 3.58
C ARG A 396 10.42 13.37 3.63
N ALA A 397 9.59 12.63 2.93
CA ALA A 397 9.68 11.17 2.89
C ALA A 397 10.94 10.70 2.15
N LYS A 398 11.34 11.36 1.07
CA LYS A 398 12.61 11.09 0.36
C LYS A 398 13.82 11.36 1.25
N LYS A 399 13.81 12.47 1.96
CA LYS A 399 14.87 12.80 2.92
C LYS A 399 14.96 11.77 4.04
N HIS A 400 13.83 11.35 4.61
CA HIS A 400 13.80 10.29 5.61
C HIS A 400 14.38 8.97 5.07
N LEU A 401 14.01 8.56 3.87
CA LEU A 401 14.55 7.35 3.23
C LEU A 401 16.07 7.46 3.02
N GLU A 402 16.57 8.60 2.54
CA GLU A 402 17.99 8.84 2.29
C GLU A 402 18.79 8.82 3.58
N GLU A 403 18.35 9.56 4.59
CA GLU A 403 19.02 9.65 5.90
C GLU A 403 19.04 8.32 6.67
N ASN A 404 18.10 7.40 6.38
CA ASN A 404 17.99 6.10 7.02
C ASN A 404 18.28 4.93 6.05
N THR A 405 19.04 5.18 4.99
CA THR A 405 19.62 4.14 4.13
C THR A 405 21.14 4.19 4.28
N HIS A 406 21.69 3.15 4.88
CA HIS A 406 23.09 3.04 5.25
C HIS A 406 23.81 2.03 4.38
N GLU A 407 25.16 2.08 4.38
CA GLU A 407 26.03 1.12 3.72
C GLU A 407 26.86 0.38 4.76
N ALA A 408 27.05 -0.91 4.58
CA ALA A 408 27.92 -1.72 5.43
C ALA A 408 28.93 -2.50 4.59
N GLY A 409 30.22 -2.27 4.87
CA GLY A 409 31.32 -2.96 4.20
C GLY A 409 31.75 -4.25 4.90
N ASN A 410 31.35 -4.46 6.14
CA ASN A 410 31.68 -5.63 6.96
C ASN A 410 30.59 -5.96 7.98
N TRP A 411 30.70 -7.14 8.62
CA TRP A 411 29.69 -7.66 9.54
C TRP A 411 29.51 -6.79 10.80
N ASN A 412 30.56 -6.22 11.32
CA ASN A 412 30.46 -5.36 12.52
C ASN A 412 29.68 -4.07 12.23
N GLU A 413 29.95 -3.42 11.10
CA GLU A 413 29.18 -2.24 10.65
C GLU A 413 27.72 -2.61 10.42
N PHE A 414 27.46 -3.75 9.75
CA PHE A 414 26.11 -4.22 9.46
C PHE A 414 25.30 -4.42 10.75
N THR A 415 25.84 -5.15 11.71
CA THR A 415 25.14 -5.44 12.98
C THR A 415 24.94 -4.17 13.80
N GLU A 416 25.93 -3.28 13.86
CA GLU A 416 25.81 -2.00 14.54
C GLU A 416 24.68 -1.12 13.99
N ILE A 417 24.56 -1.05 12.65
CA ILE A 417 23.49 -0.29 11.99
C ILE A 417 22.12 -0.92 12.32
N ILE A 418 21.98 -2.23 12.15
CA ILE A 418 20.71 -2.92 12.40
C ILE A 418 20.25 -2.81 13.86
N GLU A 419 21.19 -2.79 14.80
CA GLU A 419 20.88 -2.70 16.23
C GLU A 419 20.57 -1.28 16.70
N LYS A 420 21.38 -0.29 16.25
CA LYS A 420 21.38 1.05 16.84
C LYS A 420 20.72 2.12 15.97
N GLN A 421 20.84 2.02 14.66
CA GLN A 421 20.38 3.08 13.75
C GLN A 421 19.02 2.76 13.13
N GLN A 422 18.73 1.47 12.89
CA GLN A 422 17.57 1.01 12.14
C GLN A 422 17.59 1.51 10.67
N GLY A 423 16.55 1.28 9.91
CA GLY A 423 16.49 1.68 8.51
C GLY A 423 16.95 0.58 7.56
N PHE A 424 17.27 1.00 6.34
CA PHE A 424 17.80 0.10 5.32
C PHE A 424 19.33 0.03 5.40
N VAL A 425 19.87 -1.17 5.10
CA VAL A 425 21.31 -1.39 4.96
C VAL A 425 21.59 -1.98 3.59
N LYS A 426 22.36 -1.29 2.77
CA LYS A 426 22.94 -1.81 1.55
C LYS A 426 24.20 -2.57 1.91
N ALA A 427 24.32 -3.82 1.49
CA ALA A 427 25.50 -4.63 1.71
C ALA A 427 25.69 -5.65 0.59
N MET A 428 26.95 -6.07 0.39
CA MET A 428 27.29 -7.09 -0.59
C MET A 428 26.98 -8.49 -0.07
N TRP A 429 26.41 -9.36 -0.89
CA TRP A 429 25.95 -10.70 -0.54
C TRP A 429 26.42 -11.77 -1.53
N CYS A 430 26.73 -12.97 -1.02
CA CYS A 430 27.27 -14.09 -1.81
C CYS A 430 26.24 -14.80 -2.69
N GLY A 431 24.94 -14.60 -2.46
CA GLY A 431 23.87 -15.28 -3.19
C GLY A 431 23.46 -16.64 -2.59
N GLU A 432 23.98 -17.00 -1.42
CA GLU A 432 23.71 -18.32 -0.79
C GLU A 432 22.54 -18.18 0.20
N THR A 433 21.55 -19.09 0.10
CA THR A 433 20.36 -19.10 0.97
C THR A 433 20.73 -19.28 2.42
N GLU A 434 21.68 -20.16 2.73
CA GLU A 434 22.15 -20.41 4.09
C GLU A 434 22.75 -19.16 4.75
N CYS A 435 23.42 -18.33 3.95
CA CYS A 435 23.95 -17.05 4.43
C CYS A 435 22.83 -16.04 4.70
N GLU A 436 21.81 -15.99 3.87
CA GLU A 436 20.61 -15.17 4.06
C GLU A 436 19.86 -15.56 5.35
N GLU A 437 19.74 -16.87 5.61
CA GLU A 437 19.12 -17.39 6.83
C GLU A 437 19.91 -17.02 8.07
N ALA A 438 21.22 -17.19 8.04
CA ALA A 438 22.09 -16.83 9.15
C ALA A 438 21.99 -15.33 9.49
N ILE A 439 22.00 -14.43 8.49
CA ILE A 439 21.82 -13.00 8.72
C ILE A 439 20.49 -12.71 9.43
N LYS A 440 19.41 -13.37 9.00
CA LYS A 440 18.09 -13.20 9.62
C LYS A 440 18.07 -13.70 11.06
N ASP A 441 18.63 -14.87 11.30
CA ASP A 441 18.63 -15.51 12.63
C ASP A 441 19.49 -14.70 13.62
N GLU A 442 20.60 -14.14 13.18
CA GLU A 442 21.52 -13.38 14.03
C GLU A 442 21.04 -11.94 14.31
N THR A 443 20.33 -11.30 13.36
CA THR A 443 20.02 -9.86 13.44
C THR A 443 18.54 -9.51 13.37
N GLY A 444 17.70 -10.43 12.92
CA GLY A 444 16.30 -10.18 12.60
C GLY A 444 16.09 -9.37 11.31
N ALA A 445 17.16 -8.95 10.62
CA ALA A 445 17.06 -8.29 9.32
C ALA A 445 16.89 -9.32 8.21
N THR A 446 16.02 -9.00 7.25
CA THR A 446 15.77 -9.85 6.07
C THR A 446 16.25 -9.13 4.81
N THR A 447 16.51 -9.90 3.76
CA THR A 447 16.72 -9.35 2.42
C THR A 447 15.41 -8.74 1.93
N ARG A 448 15.41 -7.41 1.71
CA ARG A 448 14.22 -6.74 1.20
C ARG A 448 14.11 -6.90 -0.32
N CYS A 449 15.18 -6.56 -1.01
CA CYS A 449 15.33 -6.80 -2.44
C CYS A 449 16.79 -6.66 -2.86
N MET A 450 17.08 -7.16 -4.06
CA MET A 450 18.25 -6.81 -4.84
C MET A 450 17.86 -5.62 -5.73
N PRO A 451 18.25 -4.38 -5.40
CA PRO A 451 17.88 -3.20 -6.17
C PRO A 451 18.28 -3.33 -7.64
N PHE A 452 17.48 -2.78 -8.56
CA PHE A 452 17.82 -2.80 -9.98
C PHE A 452 19.10 -2.02 -10.30
N VAL A 453 19.33 -0.93 -9.57
CA VAL A 453 20.60 -0.21 -9.62
C VAL A 453 21.55 -0.87 -8.63
N GLN A 454 22.58 -1.55 -9.16
CA GLN A 454 23.60 -2.22 -8.37
C GLN A 454 24.79 -1.30 -8.14
N GLU A 455 25.22 -1.21 -6.91
CA GLU A 455 26.43 -0.49 -6.47
C GLU A 455 27.48 -1.50 -6.03
N HIS A 456 28.74 -1.24 -6.33
CA HIS A 456 29.83 -2.09 -5.87
C HIS A 456 30.38 -1.54 -4.54
N LEU A 457 29.96 -2.14 -3.42
CA LEU A 457 30.34 -1.75 -2.08
C LEU A 457 31.51 -2.57 -1.50
N GLY A 458 31.97 -3.59 -2.25
CA GLY A 458 33.06 -4.47 -1.85
C GLY A 458 33.05 -5.81 -2.59
N ASP A 459 34.11 -6.57 -2.46
CA ASP A 459 34.32 -7.83 -3.19
C ASP A 459 33.77 -9.06 -2.46
N VAL A 460 33.47 -8.92 -1.16
CA VAL A 460 33.08 -10.06 -0.32
C VAL A 460 31.71 -9.86 0.33
N CYS A 461 31.07 -10.97 0.60
CA CYS A 461 29.81 -10.99 1.35
C CYS A 461 30.01 -10.42 2.75
N VAL A 462 29.11 -9.51 3.13
CA VAL A 462 29.16 -8.83 4.44
C VAL A 462 29.16 -9.78 5.63
N HIS A 463 28.52 -10.95 5.50
CA HIS A 463 28.42 -11.95 6.58
C HIS A 463 29.51 -13.02 6.49
N CYS A 464 29.57 -13.78 5.39
CA CYS A 464 30.40 -14.99 5.32
C CYS A 464 31.79 -14.79 4.69
N GLY A 465 32.10 -13.61 4.17
CA GLY A 465 33.40 -13.31 3.53
C GLY A 465 33.64 -14.00 2.19
N LYS A 466 32.74 -14.83 1.68
CA LYS A 466 32.83 -15.40 0.32
C LYS A 466 32.75 -14.31 -0.73
N PRO A 467 33.18 -14.55 -1.99
CA PRO A 467 32.99 -13.59 -3.08
C PRO A 467 31.54 -13.15 -3.21
N ALA A 468 31.31 -11.85 -3.25
CA ALA A 468 29.97 -11.28 -3.37
C ALA A 468 29.48 -11.35 -4.81
N LYS A 469 28.17 -11.55 -4.99
CA LYS A 469 27.50 -11.59 -6.30
C LYS A 469 26.60 -10.39 -6.55
N LYS A 470 25.94 -9.89 -5.50
CA LYS A 470 24.93 -8.82 -5.60
C LYS A 470 24.98 -7.89 -4.39
N MET A 471 24.68 -6.65 -4.62
CA MET A 471 24.30 -5.72 -3.55
C MET A 471 22.83 -5.94 -3.20
N VAL A 472 22.53 -6.07 -1.93
CA VAL A 472 21.19 -6.34 -1.39
C VAL A 472 20.82 -5.25 -0.41
N LEU A 473 19.56 -4.88 -0.42
CA LEU A 473 18.93 -4.02 0.59
C LEU A 473 18.40 -4.88 1.72
N PHE A 474 18.93 -4.72 2.92
CA PHE A 474 18.49 -5.40 4.12
C PHE A 474 17.69 -4.46 5.03
N GLY A 475 16.84 -5.03 5.88
CA GLY A 475 16.13 -4.28 6.91
C GLY A 475 15.22 -5.17 7.75
N LYS A 476 14.89 -4.70 8.95
CA LYS A 476 13.79 -5.29 9.72
C LYS A 476 12.48 -4.91 9.05
N ALA A 477 11.48 -5.79 9.08
CA ALA A 477 10.23 -5.60 8.34
C ALA A 477 9.00 -5.85 9.23
N TYR A 478 7.88 -5.31 8.78
CA TYR A 478 6.54 -5.59 9.31
C TYR A 478 6.00 -6.93 8.84
#